data_567b7ae822d0bdaa798cf766889ec7a4
#
_entry.id   567b7ae822d0bdaa798cf766889ec7a4
#
_cell.length_a   1.000
_cell.length_b   1.000
_cell.length_c   1.000
_cell.angle_alpha   90.00
_cell.angle_beta   90.00
_cell.angle_gamma   90.00
#
_symmetry.space_group_name_H-M   'P 1'
#
loop_
_entity.id
_entity.type
_entity.pdbx_description
1 polymer ?
#
loop_
_entity_poly.entity_id
_entity_poly.type
_entity_poly.pdbx_seq_one_letter_code
_entity_poly.pdbx_strand_id
1 'polypeptide(L)'
;MFGLPISNRYKYYWYTVFTQLRFTRIINIIFVVQFLKFNLVQFGLLQSVFLLSQFASELPSGVLGDLFRKKAVIIWGLVLLTISPMVMISASLIGHNFMFTTLLGAFLLEGVGNALLSGADEALFFEAIRRDGLAKQYAKIRGEAQFIGAIVVGAATFLGGVLYAINRVLPYFFQSLMVAFAALVIFSVREDKRITATIEKVKEPSQVKNILTVFAEIKASTNVLSLFIFTALMSAMVNAIFAMLPAYFSKIGFSSSANGLIFMLFSFVGGLVAAQAYRLTKVSSKTLALIVAGILGLGVILQMQASIYFFSAGVCLLYITVDILDPIVLEMLNLWVKDSARATLISSLSFATSLVTMLLNPLIGMLIQVYGTIPMLVMVSMFAIVMILFFVHFSLKSKPQESE
;
A
#
# COMPACT_ATOMS: atom_id res chain seq x y z
N MET A 1 -35.78 -2.01 22.50
CA MET A 1 -35.34 -1.17 21.37
C MET A 1 -34.05 -1.70 20.71
N PHE A 2 -33.95 -3.01 20.47
CA PHE A 2 -32.82 -3.66 19.83
C PHE A 2 -33.36 -4.55 18.70
N GLY A 3 -33.51 -4.00 17.49
CA GLY A 3 -34.11 -4.84 16.46
C GLY A 3 -34.17 -4.27 15.03
N LEU A 4 -33.58 -3.11 14.73
CA LEU A 4 -33.46 -2.71 13.35
C LEU A 4 -32.14 -3.31 12.78
N PRO A 5 -32.19 -4.11 11.71
CA PRO A 5 -30.97 -4.66 11.11
C PRO A 5 -30.09 -3.49 10.64
N ILE A 6 -28.88 -3.40 11.18
CA ILE A 6 -27.90 -2.41 10.74
C ILE A 6 -27.73 -2.55 9.23
N SER A 7 -27.98 -1.46 8.47
CA SER A 7 -27.82 -1.45 7.01
C SER A 7 -26.41 -1.89 6.62
N ASN A 8 -26.28 -2.60 5.49
CA ASN A 8 -25.00 -3.08 4.99
C ASN A 8 -24.02 -1.94 4.68
N ARG A 9 -24.51 -0.71 4.43
CA ARG A 9 -23.68 0.50 4.35
C ARG A 9 -22.87 0.72 5.63
N TYR A 10 -23.51 0.70 6.81
CA TYR A 10 -22.82 0.89 8.09
C TYR A 10 -21.93 -0.30 8.45
N LYS A 11 -22.31 -1.52 8.07
CA LYS A 11 -21.45 -2.70 8.23
C LYS A 11 -20.16 -2.54 7.42
N TYR A 12 -20.24 -1.99 6.21
CA TYR A 12 -19.07 -1.70 5.37
C TYR A 12 -18.16 -0.68 6.03
N TYR A 13 -18.71 0.40 6.61
CA TYR A 13 -17.89 1.38 7.32
C TYR A 13 -17.21 0.79 8.57
N TRP A 14 -17.91 0.01 9.37
CA TRP A 14 -17.32 -0.65 10.53
C TRP A 14 -16.25 -1.67 10.13
N TYR A 15 -16.49 -2.46 9.09
CA TYR A 15 -15.50 -3.34 8.53
C TYR A 15 -14.24 -2.57 8.11
N THR A 16 -14.40 -1.47 7.39
CA THR A 16 -13.28 -0.59 6.99
C THR A 16 -12.54 -0.06 8.21
N VAL A 17 -13.24 0.43 9.22
CA VAL A 17 -12.60 0.91 10.47
C VAL A 17 -11.75 -0.21 11.08
N PHE A 18 -12.33 -1.38 11.30
CA PHE A 18 -11.62 -2.47 11.99
C PHE A 18 -10.45 -3.03 11.18
N THR A 19 -10.54 -3.12 9.87
CA THR A 19 -9.45 -3.60 9.01
C THR A 19 -8.33 -2.57 8.80
N GLN A 20 -8.64 -1.28 8.92
CA GLN A 20 -7.67 -0.19 8.78
C GLN A 20 -7.03 0.24 10.11
N LEU A 21 -7.50 -0.25 11.26
CA LEU A 21 -6.84 -0.05 12.57
C LEU A 21 -5.55 -0.89 12.67
N ARG A 22 -4.58 -0.58 11.81
CA ARG A 22 -3.29 -1.28 11.73
C ARG A 22 -2.24 -0.57 12.62
N PHE A 23 -2.27 -0.87 13.91
CA PHE A 23 -1.38 -0.26 14.90
C PHE A 23 0.09 -0.62 14.71
N THR A 24 0.39 -1.72 14.04
CA THR A 24 1.77 -2.24 13.89
C THR A 24 2.49 -1.69 12.66
N ARG A 25 1.84 -0.89 11.80
CA ARG A 25 2.36 -0.48 10.50
C ARG A 25 3.78 0.09 10.54
N ILE A 26 4.07 1.03 11.44
CA ILE A 26 5.41 1.60 11.64
C ILE A 26 6.16 0.91 12.79
N ILE A 27 5.46 0.14 13.62
CA ILE A 27 6.03 -0.50 14.79
C ILE A 27 6.82 -1.75 14.41
N ASN A 28 6.43 -2.47 13.36
CA ASN A 28 7.09 -3.71 12.95
C ASN A 28 8.60 -3.54 12.78
N ILE A 29 9.07 -2.48 12.12
CA ILE A 29 10.50 -2.26 11.96
C ILE A 29 11.18 -1.89 13.28
N ILE A 30 10.53 -1.08 14.12
CA ILE A 30 11.07 -0.72 15.45
C ILE A 30 11.21 -1.98 16.31
N PHE A 31 10.19 -2.84 16.29
CA PHE A 31 10.20 -4.11 17.02
C PHE A 31 11.29 -5.06 16.51
N VAL A 32 11.36 -5.28 15.19
CA VAL A 32 12.32 -6.21 14.58
C VAL A 32 13.76 -5.71 14.73
N VAL A 33 14.02 -4.44 14.40
CA VAL A 33 15.39 -3.93 14.33
C VAL A 33 15.90 -3.46 15.68
N GLN A 34 15.08 -2.75 16.46
CA GLN A 34 15.57 -2.18 17.73
C GLN A 34 15.39 -3.12 18.91
N PHE A 35 14.28 -3.84 18.97
CA PHE A 35 14.01 -4.72 20.10
C PHE A 35 14.58 -6.13 19.86
N LEU A 36 14.27 -6.78 18.74
CA LEU A 36 14.78 -8.11 18.43
C LEU A 36 16.22 -8.11 17.89
N LYS A 37 16.79 -6.91 17.61
CA LYS A 37 18.19 -6.73 17.16
C LYS A 37 18.52 -7.31 15.78
N PHE A 38 17.53 -7.54 14.94
CA PHE A 38 17.78 -7.88 13.53
C PHE A 38 18.27 -6.65 12.75
N ASN A 39 18.98 -6.89 11.66
CA ASN A 39 19.48 -5.82 10.83
C ASN A 39 18.42 -5.39 9.77
N LEU A 40 18.69 -4.26 9.08
CA LEU A 40 17.76 -3.71 8.08
C LEU A 40 17.61 -4.61 6.85
N VAL A 41 18.64 -5.38 6.48
CA VAL A 41 18.55 -6.34 5.37
C VAL A 41 17.57 -7.46 5.73
N GLN A 42 17.67 -8.00 6.95
CA GLN A 42 16.76 -9.02 7.45
C GLN A 42 15.32 -8.51 7.52
N PHE A 43 15.11 -7.26 7.96
CA PHE A 43 13.78 -6.64 7.91
C PHE A 43 13.29 -6.48 6.46
N GLY A 44 14.16 -6.04 5.55
CA GLY A 44 13.86 -5.97 4.11
C GLY A 44 13.44 -7.31 3.52
N LEU A 45 14.11 -8.41 3.91
CA LEU A 45 13.73 -9.77 3.51
C LEU A 45 12.35 -10.16 4.05
N LEU A 46 12.01 -9.81 5.31
CA LEU A 46 10.68 -10.04 5.86
C LEU A 46 9.60 -9.32 5.06
N GLN A 47 9.82 -8.06 4.71
CA GLN A 47 8.93 -7.28 3.86
C GLN A 47 8.79 -7.88 2.45
N SER A 48 9.89 -8.42 1.91
CA SER A 48 9.88 -9.12 0.62
C SER A 48 9.05 -10.40 0.67
N VAL A 49 9.15 -11.18 1.75
CA VAL A 49 8.31 -12.38 1.97
C VAL A 49 6.83 -12.00 2.08
N PHE A 50 6.50 -10.92 2.78
CA PHE A 50 5.13 -10.39 2.83
C PHE A 50 4.59 -10.10 1.41
N LEU A 51 5.31 -9.31 0.61
CA LEU A 51 4.89 -8.96 -0.76
C LEU A 51 4.81 -10.19 -1.67
N LEU A 52 5.78 -11.11 -1.56
CA LEU A 52 5.80 -12.34 -2.34
C LEU A 52 4.61 -13.24 -2.00
N SER A 53 4.32 -13.43 -0.71
CA SER A 53 3.22 -14.27 -0.26
C SER A 53 1.86 -13.67 -0.62
N GLN A 54 1.72 -12.34 -0.53
CA GLN A 54 0.53 -11.64 -0.98
C GLN A 54 0.32 -11.87 -2.47
N PHE A 55 1.34 -11.60 -3.29
CA PHE A 55 1.27 -11.78 -4.73
C PHE A 55 0.99 -13.23 -5.15
N ALA A 56 1.75 -14.18 -4.61
CA ALA A 56 1.57 -15.60 -4.93
C ALA A 56 0.17 -16.12 -4.58
N SER A 57 -0.48 -15.49 -3.59
CA SER A 57 -1.82 -15.84 -3.14
C SER A 57 -2.95 -15.09 -3.86
N GLU A 58 -2.67 -13.99 -4.57
CA GLU A 58 -3.72 -13.22 -5.28
C GLU A 58 -4.41 -14.04 -6.39
N LEU A 59 -3.65 -14.79 -7.19
CA LEU A 59 -4.23 -15.65 -8.22
C LEU A 59 -5.07 -16.79 -7.62
N PRO A 60 -4.55 -17.59 -6.66
CA PRO A 60 -5.35 -18.60 -5.98
C PRO A 60 -6.58 -18.03 -5.25
N SER A 61 -6.47 -16.85 -4.62
CA SER A 61 -7.59 -16.23 -3.89
C SER A 61 -8.75 -15.86 -4.81
N GLY A 62 -8.48 -15.39 -6.02
CA GLY A 62 -9.50 -15.15 -7.04
C GLY A 62 -10.26 -16.43 -7.41
N VAL A 63 -9.54 -17.53 -7.64
CA VAL A 63 -10.15 -18.85 -7.92
C VAL A 63 -10.94 -19.35 -6.71
N LEU A 64 -10.40 -19.19 -5.49
CA LEU A 64 -11.10 -19.57 -4.26
C LEU A 64 -12.38 -18.74 -4.08
N GLY A 65 -12.34 -17.44 -4.40
CA GLY A 65 -13.52 -16.56 -4.38
C GLY A 65 -14.61 -16.99 -5.37
N ASP A 66 -14.23 -17.69 -6.46
CA ASP A 66 -15.18 -18.24 -7.43
C ASP A 66 -15.71 -19.62 -7.04
N LEU A 67 -14.89 -20.46 -6.42
CA LEU A 67 -15.25 -21.82 -5.99
C LEU A 67 -15.99 -21.83 -4.65
N PHE A 68 -15.60 -20.98 -3.71
CA PHE A 68 -16.15 -20.92 -2.36
C PHE A 68 -17.02 -19.68 -2.18
N ARG A 69 -17.75 -19.63 -1.05
CA ARG A 69 -18.44 -18.42 -0.64
C ARG A 69 -17.45 -17.31 -0.34
N LYS A 70 -17.67 -16.12 -0.89
CA LYS A 70 -16.82 -14.94 -0.63
C LYS A 70 -16.64 -14.69 0.87
N LYS A 71 -17.73 -14.80 1.64
CA LYS A 71 -17.71 -14.68 3.09
C LYS A 71 -16.72 -15.67 3.76
N ALA A 72 -16.66 -16.91 3.31
CA ALA A 72 -15.72 -17.91 3.86
C ALA A 72 -14.27 -17.52 3.56
N VAL A 73 -13.97 -17.10 2.34
CA VAL A 73 -12.63 -16.66 1.93
C VAL A 73 -12.18 -15.46 2.77
N ILE A 74 -13.05 -14.46 2.94
CA ILE A 74 -12.77 -13.27 3.76
C ILE A 74 -12.50 -13.68 5.22
N ILE A 75 -13.32 -14.59 5.80
CA ILE A 75 -13.11 -15.05 7.17
C ILE A 75 -11.77 -15.75 7.32
N TRP A 76 -11.37 -16.62 6.38
CA TRP A 76 -10.05 -17.25 6.40
C TRP A 76 -8.93 -16.20 6.37
N GLY A 77 -9.06 -15.18 5.51
CA GLY A 77 -8.10 -14.07 5.47
C GLY A 77 -8.02 -13.33 6.80
N LEU A 78 -9.16 -13.00 7.42
CA LEU A 78 -9.22 -12.31 8.72
C LEU A 78 -8.66 -13.18 9.87
N VAL A 79 -8.85 -14.50 9.83
CA VAL A 79 -8.23 -15.43 10.79
C VAL A 79 -6.70 -15.37 10.68
N LEU A 80 -6.15 -15.43 9.46
CA LEU A 80 -4.70 -15.32 9.26
C LEU A 80 -4.16 -13.96 9.74
N LEU A 81 -4.87 -12.87 9.43
CA LEU A 81 -4.51 -11.52 9.88
C LEU A 81 -4.67 -11.31 11.39
N THR A 82 -5.52 -12.07 12.07
CA THR A 82 -5.63 -12.08 13.54
C THR A 82 -4.47 -12.84 14.17
N ILE A 83 -4.04 -13.94 13.56
CA ILE A 83 -2.96 -14.80 14.06
C ILE A 83 -1.58 -14.14 13.82
N SER A 84 -1.36 -13.50 12.67
CA SER A 84 -0.07 -12.94 12.28
C SER A 84 0.55 -12.03 13.35
N PRO A 85 -0.14 -11.02 13.94
CA PRO A 85 0.45 -10.19 14.99
C PRO A 85 0.78 -10.99 16.26
N MET A 86 0.05 -12.07 16.58
CA MET A 86 0.35 -12.93 17.72
C MET A 86 1.61 -13.75 17.48
N VAL A 87 1.79 -14.29 16.27
CA VAL A 87 3.03 -14.96 15.86
C VAL A 87 4.20 -14.00 15.90
N MET A 88 4.00 -12.73 15.48
CA MET A 88 5.02 -11.70 15.57
C MET A 88 5.53 -11.49 17.00
N ILE A 89 4.63 -11.39 17.98
CA ILE A 89 5.01 -11.26 19.40
C ILE A 89 5.71 -12.52 19.89
N SER A 90 5.22 -13.70 19.54
CA SER A 90 5.77 -14.97 20.01
C SER A 90 7.25 -15.14 19.63
N ALA A 91 7.72 -14.47 18.56
CA ALA A 91 9.12 -14.45 18.19
C ALA A 91 10.02 -13.93 19.32
N SER A 92 9.54 -13.01 20.17
CA SER A 92 10.31 -12.51 21.33
C SER A 92 10.42 -13.51 22.49
N LEU A 93 9.61 -14.55 22.47
CA LEU A 93 9.55 -15.59 23.51
C LEU A 93 10.34 -16.85 23.12
N ILE A 94 10.77 -16.92 21.87
CA ILE A 94 11.43 -18.12 21.30
C ILE A 94 12.95 -17.89 21.28
N GLY A 95 13.72 -18.96 21.41
CA GLY A 95 15.18 -18.91 21.31
C GLY A 95 15.66 -18.33 19.98
N HIS A 96 16.80 -17.66 20.00
CA HIS A 96 17.36 -16.87 18.89
C HIS A 96 17.40 -17.63 17.56
N ASN A 97 17.62 -18.94 17.59
CA ASN A 97 17.72 -19.78 16.39
C ASN A 97 16.42 -19.87 15.57
N PHE A 98 15.26 -19.77 16.22
CA PHE A 98 13.95 -19.87 15.57
C PHE A 98 13.24 -18.53 15.41
N MET A 99 13.80 -17.47 15.99
CA MET A 99 13.17 -16.15 15.99
C MET A 99 12.91 -15.63 14.57
N PHE A 100 13.92 -15.70 13.68
CA PHE A 100 13.78 -15.22 12.31
C PHE A 100 12.77 -16.01 11.50
N THR A 101 12.78 -17.35 11.66
CA THR A 101 11.81 -18.23 10.99
C THR A 101 10.38 -17.95 11.46
N THR A 102 10.19 -17.65 12.74
CA THR A 102 8.87 -17.25 13.27
C THR A 102 8.40 -15.93 12.67
N LEU A 103 9.30 -14.96 12.54
CA LEU A 103 8.99 -13.68 11.87
C LEU A 103 8.63 -13.90 10.40
N LEU A 104 9.38 -14.75 9.67
CA LEU A 104 9.03 -15.13 8.29
C LEU A 104 7.61 -15.70 8.21
N GLY A 105 7.25 -16.58 9.15
CA GLY A 105 5.89 -17.12 9.25
C GLY A 105 4.84 -16.04 9.48
N ALA A 106 5.09 -15.07 10.36
CA ALA A 106 4.18 -13.95 10.61
C ALA A 106 3.94 -13.11 9.36
N PHE A 107 5.00 -12.71 8.65
CA PHE A 107 4.90 -11.90 7.43
C PHE A 107 4.24 -12.68 6.28
N LEU A 108 4.49 -14.00 6.18
CA LEU A 108 3.82 -14.87 5.23
C LEU A 108 2.31 -14.94 5.50
N LEU A 109 1.91 -15.16 6.76
CA LEU A 109 0.49 -15.19 7.15
C LEU A 109 -0.20 -13.86 6.85
N GLU A 110 0.48 -12.74 7.11
CA GLU A 110 -0.05 -11.40 6.83
C GLU A 110 -0.25 -11.19 5.31
N GLY A 111 0.71 -11.60 4.48
CA GLY A 111 0.61 -11.50 3.03
C GLY A 111 -0.52 -12.35 2.46
N VAL A 112 -0.60 -13.63 2.84
CA VAL A 112 -1.70 -14.53 2.43
C VAL A 112 -3.05 -13.99 2.90
N GLY A 113 -3.14 -13.53 4.16
CA GLY A 113 -4.37 -12.97 4.71
C GLY A 113 -4.86 -11.75 3.92
N ASN A 114 -3.96 -10.82 3.57
CA ASN A 114 -4.31 -9.66 2.74
C ASN A 114 -4.77 -10.06 1.33
N ALA A 115 -4.13 -11.06 0.70
CA ALA A 115 -4.53 -11.56 -0.61
C ALA A 115 -5.94 -12.17 -0.60
N LEU A 116 -6.31 -12.90 0.46
CA LEU A 116 -7.64 -13.49 0.59
C LEU A 116 -8.75 -12.44 0.76
N LEU A 117 -8.43 -11.28 1.32
CA LEU A 117 -9.38 -10.17 1.43
C LEU A 117 -9.53 -9.41 0.11
N SER A 118 -8.45 -9.30 -0.65
CA SER A 118 -8.38 -8.49 -1.88
C SER A 118 -9.45 -8.88 -2.88
N GLY A 119 -10.35 -7.93 -3.17
CA GLY A 119 -11.45 -8.08 -4.12
C GLY A 119 -12.67 -8.87 -3.61
N ALA A 120 -12.49 -9.84 -2.70
CA ALA A 120 -13.59 -10.63 -2.15
C ALA A 120 -14.50 -9.79 -1.24
N ASP A 121 -13.92 -8.93 -0.42
CA ASP A 121 -14.62 -8.03 0.50
C ASP A 121 -15.38 -6.93 -0.25
N GLU A 122 -14.77 -6.28 -1.24
CA GLU A 122 -15.47 -5.30 -2.10
C GLU A 122 -16.65 -5.94 -2.82
N ALA A 123 -16.48 -7.14 -3.38
CA ALA A 123 -17.53 -7.86 -4.07
C ALA A 123 -18.69 -8.25 -3.12
N LEU A 124 -18.37 -8.72 -1.90
CA LEU A 124 -19.38 -9.05 -0.90
C LEU A 124 -20.19 -7.83 -0.49
N PHE A 125 -19.54 -6.70 -0.21
CA PHE A 125 -20.21 -5.48 0.19
C PHE A 125 -20.98 -4.83 -0.95
N PHE A 126 -20.48 -4.89 -2.20
CA PHE A 126 -21.23 -4.44 -3.35
C PHE A 126 -22.56 -5.21 -3.49
N GLU A 127 -22.52 -6.54 -3.39
CA GLU A 127 -23.74 -7.36 -3.45
C GLU A 127 -24.69 -7.07 -2.29
N ALA A 128 -24.17 -6.89 -1.06
CA ALA A 128 -24.96 -6.58 0.11
C ALA A 128 -25.64 -5.19 0.02
N ILE A 129 -24.91 -4.17 -0.44
CA ILE A 129 -25.43 -2.81 -0.63
C ILE A 129 -26.43 -2.77 -1.79
N ARG A 130 -26.19 -3.53 -2.86
CA ARG A 130 -27.15 -3.68 -3.95
C ARG A 130 -28.47 -4.29 -3.49
N ARG A 131 -28.42 -5.26 -2.58
CA ARG A 131 -29.60 -5.87 -1.96
C ARG A 131 -30.41 -4.90 -1.11
N ASP A 132 -29.74 -3.95 -0.44
CA ASP A 132 -30.41 -2.86 0.30
C ASP A 132 -31.02 -1.81 -0.65
N GLY A 133 -30.98 -1.99 -1.97
CA GLY A 133 -31.52 -1.04 -2.96
C GLY A 133 -30.61 0.17 -3.22
N LEU A 134 -29.39 0.17 -2.69
CA LEU A 134 -28.44 1.31 -2.75
C LEU A 134 -27.38 1.17 -3.85
N ALA A 135 -27.61 0.33 -4.87
CA ALA A 135 -26.63 0.09 -5.93
C ALA A 135 -26.14 1.38 -6.63
N LYS A 136 -27.07 2.32 -6.91
CA LYS A 136 -26.73 3.62 -7.52
C LYS A 136 -25.88 4.54 -6.64
N GLN A 137 -25.85 4.29 -5.34
CA GLN A 137 -25.06 5.06 -4.37
C GLN A 137 -23.75 4.39 -4.01
N TYR A 138 -23.44 3.22 -4.59
CA TYR A 138 -22.26 2.45 -4.23
C TYR A 138 -20.95 3.24 -4.36
N ALA A 139 -20.75 3.98 -5.45
CA ALA A 139 -19.57 4.81 -5.65
C ALA A 139 -19.39 5.85 -4.52
N LYS A 140 -20.49 6.49 -4.07
CA LYS A 140 -20.49 7.41 -2.93
C LYS A 140 -20.13 6.69 -1.63
N ILE A 141 -20.78 5.57 -1.34
CA ILE A 141 -20.54 4.77 -0.13
C ILE A 141 -19.10 4.27 -0.07
N ARG A 142 -18.54 3.83 -1.22
CA ARG A 142 -17.14 3.42 -1.33
C ARG A 142 -16.19 4.59 -1.07
N GLY A 143 -16.47 5.77 -1.64
CA GLY A 143 -15.69 6.98 -1.37
C GLY A 143 -15.71 7.39 0.10
N GLU A 144 -16.88 7.33 0.75
CA GLU A 144 -17.02 7.57 2.18
C GLU A 144 -16.22 6.55 3.02
N ALA A 145 -16.26 5.26 2.65
CA ALA A 145 -15.47 4.21 3.30
C ALA A 145 -13.96 4.45 3.14
N GLN A 146 -13.50 4.84 1.95
CA GLN A 146 -12.09 5.19 1.69
C GLN A 146 -11.64 6.39 2.54
N PHE A 147 -12.47 7.41 2.66
CA PHE A 147 -12.19 8.59 3.49
C PHE A 147 -12.10 8.22 4.97
N ILE A 148 -13.05 7.42 5.48
CA ILE A 148 -13.00 6.88 6.84
C ILE A 148 -11.72 6.07 7.04
N GLY A 149 -11.39 5.18 6.09
CA GLY A 149 -10.19 4.36 6.14
C GLY A 149 -8.91 5.19 6.24
N ALA A 150 -8.79 6.26 5.45
CA ALA A 150 -7.63 7.14 5.48
C ALA A 150 -7.44 7.82 6.85
N ILE A 151 -8.52 8.33 7.45
CA ILE A 151 -8.47 8.91 8.81
C ILE A 151 -8.06 7.85 9.84
N VAL A 152 -8.66 6.66 9.75
CA VAL A 152 -8.40 5.56 10.69
C VAL A 152 -6.94 5.08 10.59
N VAL A 153 -6.38 4.96 9.39
CA VAL A 153 -4.96 4.59 9.19
C VAL A 153 -4.04 5.62 9.84
N GLY A 154 -4.30 6.91 9.66
CA GLY A 154 -3.52 7.97 10.30
C GLY A 154 -3.58 7.89 11.83
N ALA A 155 -4.78 7.77 12.40
CA ALA A 155 -5.00 7.63 13.83
C ALA A 155 -4.35 6.34 14.37
N ALA A 156 -4.49 5.21 13.68
CA ALA A 156 -3.90 3.93 14.07
C ALA A 156 -2.37 3.99 14.07
N THR A 157 -1.76 4.70 13.12
CA THR A 157 -0.30 4.89 13.05
C THR A 157 0.21 5.63 14.28
N PHE A 158 -0.45 6.71 14.68
CA PHE A 158 -0.12 7.44 15.91
C PHE A 158 -0.37 6.61 17.17
N LEU A 159 -1.57 6.04 17.29
CA LEU A 159 -1.95 5.22 18.45
C LEU A 159 -1.05 3.99 18.60
N GLY A 160 -0.61 3.39 17.49
CA GLY A 160 0.35 2.28 17.50
C GLY A 160 1.66 2.69 18.19
N GLY A 161 2.17 3.87 17.89
CA GLY A 161 3.35 4.44 18.56
C GLY A 161 3.12 4.66 20.06
N VAL A 162 1.95 5.19 20.47
CA VAL A 162 1.58 5.39 21.86
C VAL A 162 1.47 4.05 22.61
N LEU A 163 0.74 3.10 22.04
CA LEU A 163 0.58 1.77 22.62
C LEU A 163 1.93 1.05 22.81
N TYR A 164 2.81 1.16 21.83
CA TYR A 164 4.15 0.57 21.90
C TYR A 164 5.02 1.22 22.99
N ALA A 165 4.89 2.54 23.21
CA ALA A 165 5.58 3.23 24.29
C ALA A 165 5.13 2.75 25.69
N ILE A 166 3.85 2.36 25.83
CA ILE A 166 3.30 1.81 27.06
C ILE A 166 3.78 0.36 27.26
N ASN A 167 3.56 -0.48 26.24
CA ASN A 167 4.01 -1.87 26.22
C ASN A 167 4.14 -2.36 24.77
N ARG A 168 5.25 -3.03 24.48
CA ARG A 168 5.61 -3.52 23.13
C ARG A 168 4.60 -4.51 22.54
N VAL A 169 3.83 -5.19 23.38
CA VAL A 169 2.84 -6.19 22.97
C VAL A 169 1.51 -5.54 22.58
N LEU A 170 1.16 -4.40 23.17
CA LEU A 170 -0.17 -3.79 23.02
C LEU A 170 -0.57 -3.49 21.55
N PRO A 171 0.30 -2.93 20.69
CA PRO A 171 -0.09 -2.67 19.29
C PRO A 171 -0.52 -3.94 18.57
N TYR A 172 0.17 -5.04 18.79
CA TYR A 172 -0.10 -6.34 18.17
C TYR A 172 -1.38 -6.95 18.70
N PHE A 173 -1.56 -6.93 20.03
CA PHE A 173 -2.77 -7.42 20.66
C PHE A 173 -4.02 -6.67 20.18
N PHE A 174 -3.98 -5.33 20.21
CA PHE A 174 -5.12 -4.53 19.76
C PHE A 174 -5.36 -4.68 18.26
N GLN A 175 -4.33 -4.82 17.43
CA GLN A 175 -4.52 -5.10 16.00
C GLN A 175 -5.25 -6.43 15.79
N SER A 176 -4.81 -7.51 16.44
CA SER A 176 -5.50 -8.80 16.38
C SER A 176 -6.96 -8.70 16.84
N LEU A 177 -7.21 -7.96 17.91
CA LEU A 177 -8.56 -7.75 18.42
C LEU A 177 -9.46 -6.99 17.43
N MET A 178 -8.94 -5.94 16.79
CA MET A 178 -9.69 -5.18 15.78
C MET A 178 -9.99 -6.02 14.55
N VAL A 179 -9.02 -6.79 14.06
CA VAL A 179 -9.25 -7.71 12.93
C VAL A 179 -10.29 -8.79 13.29
N ALA A 180 -10.26 -9.30 14.52
CA ALA A 180 -11.29 -10.23 14.99
C ALA A 180 -12.69 -9.58 15.01
N PHE A 181 -12.81 -8.29 15.38
CA PHE A 181 -14.08 -7.55 15.27
C PHE A 181 -14.52 -7.38 13.79
N ALA A 182 -13.59 -7.19 12.86
CA ALA A 182 -13.93 -7.20 11.43
C ALA A 182 -14.56 -8.53 11.01
N ALA A 183 -14.07 -9.67 11.52
CA ALA A 183 -14.65 -10.97 11.25
C ALA A 183 -16.09 -11.07 11.78
N LEU A 184 -16.38 -10.51 12.97
CA LEU A 184 -17.75 -10.46 13.50
C LEU A 184 -18.69 -9.63 12.61
N VAL A 185 -18.19 -8.51 12.05
CA VAL A 185 -18.97 -7.73 11.08
C VAL A 185 -19.28 -8.58 9.85
N ILE A 186 -18.29 -9.29 9.28
CA ILE A 186 -18.50 -10.17 8.12
C ILE A 186 -19.51 -11.30 8.45
N PHE A 187 -19.46 -11.88 9.65
CA PHE A 187 -20.48 -12.86 10.07
C PHE A 187 -21.90 -12.31 10.03
N SER A 188 -22.08 -11.01 10.28
CA SER A 188 -23.39 -10.36 10.24
C SER A 188 -23.89 -10.02 8.83
N VAL A 189 -23.02 -10.03 7.82
CA VAL A 189 -23.40 -9.79 6.42
C VAL A 189 -24.05 -11.05 5.85
N ARG A 190 -25.21 -10.91 5.23
CA ARG A 190 -25.88 -12.02 4.54
C ARG A 190 -25.24 -12.20 3.15
N GLU A 191 -24.89 -13.41 2.82
CA GLU A 191 -24.47 -13.81 1.48
C GLU A 191 -25.55 -14.75 0.93
N ASP A 192 -26.08 -14.46 -0.26
CA ASP A 192 -27.02 -15.34 -0.91
C ASP A 192 -26.30 -16.63 -1.31
N LYS A 193 -26.97 -17.77 -1.14
CA LYS A 193 -26.49 -19.00 -1.74
C LYS A 193 -26.40 -18.70 -3.25
N ARG A 194 -25.19 -18.75 -3.82
CA ARG A 194 -25.10 -18.81 -5.26
C ARG A 194 -26.00 -19.96 -5.68
N ILE A 195 -27.11 -19.64 -6.35
CA ILE A 195 -27.72 -20.60 -7.24
C ILE A 195 -26.53 -20.95 -8.14
N THR A 196 -26.17 -22.19 -8.16
CA THR A 196 -25.25 -22.75 -9.14
C THR A 196 -25.96 -22.60 -10.48
N ALA A 197 -26.12 -21.33 -10.89
CA ALA A 197 -26.53 -21.00 -12.22
C ALA A 197 -25.42 -21.59 -13.08
N THR A 198 -25.80 -22.65 -13.79
CA THR A 198 -25.17 -23.15 -14.97
C THR A 198 -24.17 -22.16 -15.44
N ILE A 199 -22.89 -22.50 -15.31
CA ILE A 199 -21.78 -21.77 -15.88
C ILE A 199 -22.04 -21.83 -17.39
N GLU A 200 -22.89 -20.96 -17.90
CA GLU A 200 -22.68 -20.46 -19.25
C GLU A 200 -21.30 -19.83 -19.16
N LYS A 201 -20.34 -20.61 -19.63
CA LYS A 201 -18.98 -20.19 -19.93
C LYS A 201 -19.10 -19.02 -20.91
N VAL A 202 -19.37 -17.83 -20.40
CA VAL A 202 -18.82 -16.64 -21.02
C VAL A 202 -17.33 -16.90 -20.97
N LYS A 203 -16.77 -17.29 -22.10
CA LYS A 203 -15.33 -17.37 -22.32
C LYS A 203 -14.79 -15.94 -22.20
N GLU A 204 -14.71 -15.42 -20.97
CA GLU A 204 -13.82 -14.31 -20.73
C GLU A 204 -12.42 -14.81 -21.10
N PRO A 205 -11.72 -14.09 -21.96
CA PRO A 205 -10.34 -14.44 -22.28
C PRO A 205 -9.60 -14.57 -20.97
N SER A 206 -8.87 -15.68 -20.78
CA SER A 206 -8.25 -16.00 -19.50
C SER A 206 -7.53 -14.75 -18.97
N GLN A 207 -7.63 -14.45 -17.67
CA GLN A 207 -6.99 -13.28 -17.06
C GLN A 207 -5.52 -13.15 -17.49
N VAL A 208 -4.83 -14.27 -17.63
CA VAL A 208 -3.46 -14.36 -18.16
C VAL A 208 -3.37 -13.80 -19.60
N LYS A 209 -4.34 -14.10 -20.47
CA LYS A 209 -4.35 -13.59 -21.85
C LYS A 209 -4.60 -12.07 -21.89
N ASN A 210 -5.46 -11.56 -21.00
CA ASN A 210 -5.68 -10.11 -20.87
C ASN A 210 -4.42 -9.41 -20.35
N ILE A 211 -3.74 -9.98 -19.35
CA ILE A 211 -2.47 -9.45 -18.84
C ILE A 211 -1.42 -9.42 -19.95
N LEU A 212 -1.25 -10.51 -20.70
CA LEU A 212 -0.29 -10.57 -21.81
C LEU A 212 -0.63 -9.56 -22.91
N THR A 213 -1.92 -9.36 -23.23
CA THR A 213 -2.36 -8.36 -24.21
C THR A 213 -2.02 -6.94 -23.77
N VAL A 214 -2.28 -6.61 -22.49
CA VAL A 214 -1.94 -5.29 -21.93
C VAL A 214 -0.43 -5.08 -21.88
N PHE A 215 0.36 -6.09 -21.51
CA PHE A 215 1.82 -5.99 -21.61
C PHE A 215 2.31 -5.77 -23.05
N ALA A 216 1.67 -6.40 -24.02
CA ALA A 216 1.97 -6.17 -25.44
C ALA A 216 1.62 -4.72 -25.86
N GLU A 217 0.48 -4.19 -25.42
CA GLU A 217 0.07 -2.79 -25.66
C GLU A 217 1.03 -1.79 -24.99
N ILE A 218 1.42 -2.05 -23.73
CA ILE A 218 2.42 -1.22 -23.01
C ILE A 218 3.75 -1.22 -23.77
N LYS A 219 4.19 -2.39 -24.27
CA LYS A 219 5.44 -2.55 -25.00
C LYS A 219 5.41 -1.92 -26.41
N ALA A 220 4.24 -1.82 -27.01
CA ALA A 220 4.05 -1.23 -28.32
C ALA A 220 4.22 0.29 -28.34
N SER A 221 4.03 0.97 -27.20
CA SER A 221 4.23 2.42 -27.08
C SER A 221 5.38 2.73 -26.13
N THR A 222 6.47 3.25 -26.66
CA THR A 222 7.66 3.65 -25.88
C THR A 222 7.31 4.65 -24.76
N ASN A 223 6.32 5.51 -25.00
CA ASN A 223 5.88 6.51 -24.02
C ASN A 223 5.13 5.86 -22.85
N VAL A 224 4.20 4.95 -23.15
CA VAL A 224 3.45 4.20 -22.12
C VAL A 224 4.42 3.35 -21.32
N LEU A 225 5.34 2.64 -21.98
CA LEU A 225 6.35 1.81 -21.31
C LEU A 225 7.26 2.64 -20.40
N SER A 226 7.79 3.77 -20.90
CA SER A 226 8.69 4.63 -20.10
C SER A 226 7.97 5.22 -18.89
N LEU A 227 6.73 5.67 -19.04
CA LEU A 227 5.90 6.19 -17.94
C LEU A 227 5.57 5.09 -16.92
N PHE A 228 5.25 3.89 -17.40
CA PHE A 228 4.98 2.73 -16.55
C PHE A 228 6.20 2.33 -15.70
N ILE A 229 7.37 2.21 -16.34
CA ILE A 229 8.62 1.87 -15.64
C ILE A 229 9.00 2.98 -14.66
N PHE A 230 8.92 4.24 -15.08
CA PHE A 230 9.20 5.40 -14.23
C PHE A 230 8.35 5.38 -12.95
N THR A 231 7.05 5.21 -13.10
CA THR A 231 6.13 5.21 -11.95
C THR A 231 6.38 4.03 -11.04
N ALA A 232 6.53 2.82 -11.60
CA ALA A 232 6.80 1.62 -10.81
C ALA A 232 8.09 1.75 -10.00
N LEU A 233 9.17 2.27 -10.60
CA LEU A 233 10.45 2.49 -9.91
C LEU A 233 10.37 3.56 -8.83
N MET A 234 9.76 4.72 -9.15
CA MET A 234 9.63 5.83 -8.19
C MET A 234 8.82 5.42 -6.97
N SER A 235 7.64 4.87 -7.18
CA SER A 235 6.77 4.42 -6.08
C SER A 235 7.44 3.30 -5.27
N ALA A 236 8.10 2.34 -5.93
CA ALA A 236 8.80 1.25 -5.24
C ALA A 236 9.96 1.75 -4.38
N MET A 237 10.77 2.70 -4.89
CA MET A 237 11.89 3.28 -4.14
C MET A 237 11.40 4.03 -2.90
N VAL A 238 10.40 4.88 -3.06
CA VAL A 238 9.83 5.64 -1.93
C VAL A 238 9.22 4.69 -0.91
N ASN A 239 8.43 3.70 -1.34
CA ASN A 239 7.85 2.70 -0.44
C ASN A 239 8.90 1.94 0.37
N ALA A 240 9.98 1.47 -0.28
CA ALA A 240 11.04 0.72 0.37
C ALA A 240 11.82 1.58 1.39
N ILE A 241 12.09 2.86 1.09
CA ILE A 241 12.72 3.79 2.03
C ILE A 241 11.81 4.08 3.22
N PHE A 242 10.53 4.38 2.95
CA PHE A 242 9.57 4.70 4.01
C PHE A 242 9.34 3.53 4.96
N ALA A 243 9.47 2.29 4.50
CA ALA A 243 9.44 1.12 5.35
C ALA A 243 10.61 1.09 6.38
N MET A 244 11.75 1.71 6.06
CA MET A 244 12.96 1.72 6.89
C MET A 244 13.09 2.94 7.82
N LEU A 245 12.43 4.06 7.48
CA LEU A 245 12.57 5.34 8.17
C LEU A 245 12.20 5.33 9.66
N PRO A 246 11.14 4.62 10.13
CA PRO A 246 10.79 4.64 11.54
C PRO A 246 11.93 4.13 12.46
N ALA A 247 12.75 3.17 11.96
CA ALA A 247 13.92 2.72 12.70
C ALA A 247 14.98 3.81 12.81
N TYR A 248 15.18 4.62 11.76
CA TYR A 248 16.11 5.74 11.81
C TYR A 248 15.64 6.83 12.76
N PHE A 249 14.36 7.25 12.69
CA PHE A 249 13.81 8.24 13.63
C PHE A 249 13.95 7.78 15.08
N SER A 250 13.70 6.51 15.37
CA SER A 250 13.94 5.96 16.71
C SER A 250 15.43 5.96 17.09
N LYS A 251 16.34 5.67 16.13
CA LYS A 251 17.80 5.69 16.38
C LYS A 251 18.30 7.08 16.75
N ILE A 252 17.74 8.14 16.18
CA ILE A 252 18.10 9.54 16.48
C ILE A 252 17.34 10.13 17.67
N GLY A 253 16.63 9.30 18.45
CA GLY A 253 16.04 9.68 19.73
C GLY A 253 14.54 9.95 19.74
N PHE A 254 13.80 9.74 18.61
CA PHE A 254 12.35 9.85 18.65
C PHE A 254 11.72 8.67 19.41
N SER A 255 10.82 9.00 20.32
CA SER A 255 9.94 7.99 20.91
C SER A 255 9.05 7.32 19.85
N SER A 256 8.54 6.14 20.15
CA SER A 256 7.59 5.47 19.24
C SER A 256 6.33 6.30 18.99
N SER A 257 5.87 7.06 19.98
CA SER A 257 4.74 7.99 19.85
C SER A 257 5.04 9.14 18.89
N ALA A 258 6.24 9.75 19.02
CA ALA A 258 6.68 10.81 18.11
C ALA A 258 6.85 10.30 16.68
N ASN A 259 7.37 9.09 16.50
CA ASN A 259 7.40 8.40 15.23
C ASN A 259 5.98 8.28 14.62
N GLY A 260 5.04 7.75 15.42
CA GLY A 260 3.64 7.62 14.99
C GLY A 260 3.02 8.94 14.56
N LEU A 261 3.28 10.02 15.30
CA LEU A 261 2.80 11.36 14.97
C LEU A 261 3.38 11.89 13.65
N ILE A 262 4.69 11.74 13.45
CA ILE A 262 5.36 12.20 12.23
C ILE A 262 4.80 11.48 11.00
N PHE A 263 4.67 10.15 11.03
CA PHE A 263 4.14 9.39 9.91
C PHE A 263 2.65 9.65 9.67
N MET A 264 1.88 9.91 10.72
CA MET A 264 0.50 10.39 10.59
C MET A 264 0.47 11.75 9.87
N LEU A 265 1.33 12.70 10.25
CA LEU A 265 1.41 14.01 9.60
C LEU A 265 1.85 13.89 8.14
N PHE A 266 2.83 13.04 7.81
CA PHE A 266 3.23 12.77 6.43
C PHE A 266 2.06 12.26 5.59
N SER A 267 1.32 11.28 6.11
CA SER A 267 0.15 10.73 5.43
C SER A 267 -0.96 11.77 5.22
N PHE A 268 -1.17 12.65 6.21
CA PHE A 268 -2.16 13.72 6.11
C PHE A 268 -1.77 14.77 5.07
N VAL A 269 -0.52 15.23 5.11
CA VAL A 269 0.01 16.20 4.14
C VAL A 269 0.00 15.62 2.73
N GLY A 270 0.45 14.36 2.56
CA GLY A 270 0.41 13.66 1.29
C GLY A 270 -1.00 13.54 0.72
N GLY A 271 -1.98 13.16 1.56
CA GLY A 271 -3.38 13.10 1.14
C GLY A 271 -3.96 14.45 0.71
N LEU A 272 -3.62 15.56 1.41
CA LEU A 272 -4.01 16.90 1.01
C LEU A 272 -3.39 17.31 -0.33
N VAL A 273 -2.13 16.96 -0.55
CA VAL A 273 -1.41 17.26 -1.79
C VAL A 273 -1.98 16.43 -2.94
N ALA A 274 -2.18 15.13 -2.76
CA ALA A 274 -2.80 14.26 -3.76
C ALA A 274 -4.19 14.74 -4.17
N ALA A 275 -5.01 15.19 -3.21
CA ALA A 275 -6.34 15.73 -3.48
C ALA A 275 -6.31 16.99 -4.36
N GLN A 276 -5.18 17.72 -4.42
CA GLN A 276 -5.02 18.93 -5.24
C GLN A 276 -4.15 18.71 -6.48
N ALA A 277 -3.58 17.54 -6.66
CA ALA A 277 -2.69 17.21 -7.78
C ALA A 277 -3.35 17.42 -9.16
N TYR A 278 -4.68 17.27 -9.26
CA TYR A 278 -5.44 17.55 -10.48
C TYR A 278 -5.24 18.97 -11.03
N ARG A 279 -4.84 19.94 -10.18
CA ARG A 279 -4.55 21.30 -10.65
C ARG A 279 -3.28 21.36 -11.48
N LEU A 280 -2.38 20.40 -11.26
CA LEU A 280 -1.10 20.31 -11.95
C LEU A 280 -1.22 19.57 -13.30
N THR A 281 -2.32 18.85 -13.57
CA THR A 281 -2.55 18.23 -14.89
C THR A 281 -2.70 19.26 -16.02
N LYS A 282 -3.08 20.53 -15.66
CA LYS A 282 -3.20 21.64 -16.60
C LYS A 282 -1.86 22.29 -16.95
N VAL A 283 -0.79 21.95 -16.24
CA VAL A 283 0.54 22.52 -16.43
C VAL A 283 1.32 21.67 -17.42
N SER A 284 2.20 22.29 -18.21
CA SER A 284 3.02 21.55 -19.17
C SER A 284 3.90 20.50 -18.46
N SER A 285 4.17 19.36 -19.11
CA SER A 285 5.01 18.29 -18.54
C SER A 285 6.39 18.80 -18.14
N LYS A 286 6.95 19.80 -18.86
CA LYS A 286 8.23 20.46 -18.49
C LYS A 286 8.11 21.21 -17.17
N THR A 287 7.09 22.03 -17.03
CA THR A 287 6.87 22.83 -15.83
C THR A 287 6.59 21.93 -14.63
N LEU A 288 5.78 20.88 -14.81
CA LEU A 288 5.53 19.89 -13.78
C LEU A 288 6.84 19.23 -13.29
N ALA A 289 7.68 18.78 -14.22
CA ALA A 289 8.95 18.19 -13.86
C ALA A 289 9.89 19.14 -13.13
N LEU A 290 9.94 20.41 -13.55
CA LEU A 290 10.75 21.43 -12.85
C LEU A 290 10.21 21.68 -11.43
N ILE A 291 8.89 21.72 -11.25
CA ILE A 291 8.27 21.85 -9.93
C ILE A 291 8.67 20.65 -9.04
N VAL A 292 8.49 19.42 -9.54
CA VAL A 292 8.78 18.20 -8.78
C VAL A 292 10.28 18.07 -8.50
N ALA A 293 11.14 18.36 -9.49
CA ALA A 293 12.59 18.37 -9.29
C ALA A 293 13.01 19.46 -8.27
N GLY A 294 12.36 20.62 -8.29
CA GLY A 294 12.59 21.68 -7.31
C GLY A 294 12.19 21.27 -5.89
N ILE A 295 11.04 20.60 -5.73
CA ILE A 295 10.59 20.04 -4.45
C ILE A 295 11.61 19.01 -3.93
N LEU A 296 12.07 18.09 -4.77
CA LEU A 296 13.09 17.11 -4.41
C LEU A 296 14.43 17.77 -4.09
N GLY A 297 14.87 18.77 -4.88
CA GLY A 297 16.10 19.51 -4.63
C GLY A 297 16.07 20.23 -3.29
N LEU A 298 14.96 20.88 -2.96
CA LEU A 298 14.74 21.46 -1.64
C LEU A 298 14.74 20.36 -0.56
N GLY A 299 14.11 19.22 -0.82
CA GLY A 299 14.12 18.06 0.05
C GLY A 299 15.54 17.59 0.38
N VAL A 300 16.43 17.50 -0.63
CA VAL A 300 17.85 17.13 -0.43
C VAL A 300 18.55 18.14 0.47
N ILE A 301 18.38 19.43 0.22
CA ILE A 301 19.00 20.48 1.04
C ILE A 301 18.56 20.37 2.49
N LEU A 302 17.28 20.14 2.72
CA LEU A 302 16.72 20.00 4.07
C LEU A 302 17.17 18.69 4.75
N GLN A 303 17.28 17.58 4.01
CA GLN A 303 17.75 16.30 4.55
C GLN A 303 19.20 16.36 5.04
N MET A 304 20.02 17.23 4.47
CA MET A 304 21.42 17.42 4.86
C MET A 304 21.60 18.31 6.09
N GLN A 305 20.55 18.97 6.57
CA GLN A 305 20.65 19.84 7.73
C GLN A 305 20.75 19.01 9.04
N ALA A 306 21.54 19.49 9.99
CA ALA A 306 21.69 18.87 11.31
C ALA A 306 20.41 18.93 12.16
N SER A 307 19.50 19.84 11.82
CA SER A 307 18.23 19.98 12.53
C SER A 307 17.26 18.87 12.15
N ILE A 308 16.74 18.17 13.12
CA ILE A 308 15.77 17.10 12.98
C ILE A 308 14.45 17.58 12.33
N TYR A 309 14.06 18.82 12.56
CA TYR A 309 12.87 19.41 11.97
C TYR A 309 13.05 19.62 10.45
N PHE A 310 14.20 20.17 10.05
CA PHE A 310 14.52 20.33 8.63
C PHE A 310 14.70 18.98 7.95
N PHE A 311 15.37 18.04 8.60
CA PHE A 311 15.48 16.66 8.09
C PHE A 311 14.09 16.04 7.86
N SER A 312 13.20 16.11 8.85
CA SER A 312 11.83 15.57 8.73
C SER A 312 11.02 16.26 7.63
N ALA A 313 11.17 17.58 7.48
CA ALA A 313 10.55 18.32 6.38
C ALA A 313 11.09 17.87 5.01
N GLY A 314 12.40 17.66 4.88
CA GLY A 314 13.01 17.14 3.65
C GLY A 314 12.53 15.72 3.28
N VAL A 315 12.36 14.87 4.28
CA VAL A 315 11.77 13.53 4.11
C VAL A 315 10.30 13.62 3.69
N CYS A 316 9.54 14.55 4.27
CA CYS A 316 8.15 14.81 3.88
C CYS A 316 8.05 15.23 2.41
N LEU A 317 8.96 16.09 1.93
CA LEU A 317 8.99 16.51 0.53
C LEU A 317 9.25 15.34 -0.43
N LEU A 318 10.11 14.40 -0.05
CA LEU A 318 10.31 13.17 -0.83
C LEU A 318 9.02 12.33 -0.89
N TYR A 319 8.31 12.21 0.23
CA TYR A 319 7.02 11.49 0.30
C TYR A 319 5.97 12.12 -0.62
N ILE A 320 5.74 13.42 -0.48
CA ILE A 320 4.75 14.19 -1.25
C ILE A 320 4.99 14.06 -2.76
N THR A 321 6.23 13.86 -3.20
CA THR A 321 6.55 13.73 -4.62
C THR A 321 5.78 12.59 -5.29
N VAL A 322 5.63 11.43 -4.61
CA VAL A 322 4.84 10.32 -5.13
C VAL A 322 3.35 10.67 -5.12
N ASP A 323 2.87 11.30 -4.06
CA ASP A 323 1.46 11.71 -3.94
C ASP A 323 1.05 12.76 -5.00
N ILE A 324 2.01 13.56 -5.51
CA ILE A 324 1.79 14.45 -6.65
C ILE A 324 1.77 13.66 -7.96
N LEU A 325 2.72 12.75 -8.14
CA LEU A 325 2.93 12.07 -9.42
C LEU A 325 1.89 11.00 -9.69
N ASP A 326 1.51 10.20 -8.70
CA ASP A 326 0.61 9.06 -8.88
C ASP A 326 -0.71 9.42 -9.58
N PRO A 327 -1.50 10.42 -9.14
CA PRO A 327 -2.76 10.73 -9.80
C PRO A 327 -2.55 11.29 -11.22
N ILE A 328 -1.49 12.07 -11.44
CA ILE A 328 -1.18 12.66 -12.76
C ILE A 328 -0.76 11.57 -13.75
N VAL A 329 0.10 10.66 -13.31
CA VAL A 329 0.57 9.55 -14.13
C VAL A 329 -0.56 8.58 -14.45
N LEU A 330 -1.42 8.27 -13.48
CA LEU A 330 -2.59 7.43 -13.70
C LEU A 330 -3.56 8.06 -14.72
N GLU A 331 -3.76 9.37 -14.67
CA GLU A 331 -4.55 10.09 -15.67
C GLU A 331 -3.92 9.97 -17.06
N MET A 332 -2.61 10.22 -17.20
CA MET A 332 -1.89 10.09 -18.46
C MET A 332 -1.95 8.67 -19.02
N LEU A 333 -1.73 7.66 -18.20
CA LEU A 333 -1.83 6.25 -18.60
C LEU A 333 -3.25 5.89 -19.05
N ASN A 334 -4.26 6.38 -18.34
CA ASN A 334 -5.66 6.16 -18.70
C ASN A 334 -6.07 6.82 -20.02
N LEU A 335 -5.46 7.95 -20.38
CA LEU A 335 -5.70 8.63 -21.67
C LEU A 335 -5.00 7.91 -22.83
N TRP A 336 -3.90 7.22 -22.60
CA TRP A 336 -3.11 6.56 -23.64
C TRP A 336 -3.50 5.11 -23.90
N VAL A 337 -4.33 4.52 -23.04
CA VAL A 337 -4.76 3.12 -23.13
C VAL A 337 -6.25 3.03 -23.33
N LYS A 338 -6.71 2.04 -24.14
CA LYS A 338 -8.12 1.77 -24.38
C LYS A 338 -8.89 1.47 -23.09
N ASP A 339 -10.16 1.88 -23.04
CA ASP A 339 -11.03 1.71 -21.87
C ASP A 339 -11.07 0.26 -21.35
N SER A 340 -11.07 -0.72 -22.24
CA SER A 340 -11.08 -2.15 -21.90
C SER A 340 -9.81 -2.62 -21.20
N ALA A 341 -8.69 -1.91 -21.36
CA ALA A 341 -7.39 -2.29 -20.80
C ALA A 341 -7.01 -1.50 -19.52
N ARG A 342 -7.75 -0.44 -19.16
CA ARG A 342 -7.42 0.45 -18.01
C ARG A 342 -7.31 -0.30 -16.69
N ALA A 343 -8.29 -1.15 -16.36
CA ALA A 343 -8.28 -1.89 -15.10
C ALA A 343 -7.06 -2.83 -15.01
N THR A 344 -6.75 -3.51 -16.12
CA THR A 344 -5.59 -4.42 -16.19
C THR A 344 -4.28 -3.64 -16.13
N LEU A 345 -4.20 -2.44 -16.73
CA LEU A 345 -3.03 -1.56 -16.65
C LEU A 345 -2.74 -1.14 -15.22
N ILE A 346 -3.76 -0.66 -14.49
CA ILE A 346 -3.63 -0.25 -13.08
C ILE A 346 -3.18 -1.42 -12.21
N SER A 347 -3.78 -2.59 -12.38
CA SER A 347 -3.38 -3.81 -11.67
C SER A 347 -1.94 -4.22 -12.02
N SER A 348 -1.55 -4.11 -13.30
CA SER A 348 -0.18 -4.41 -13.75
C SER A 348 0.84 -3.43 -13.18
N LEU A 349 0.49 -2.14 -13.03
CA LEU A 349 1.35 -1.13 -12.41
C LEU A 349 1.54 -1.42 -10.91
N SER A 350 0.47 -1.71 -10.20
CA SER A 350 0.54 -2.10 -8.78
C SER A 350 1.38 -3.36 -8.59
N PHE A 351 1.22 -4.34 -9.47
CA PHE A 351 2.04 -5.55 -9.50
C PHE A 351 3.52 -5.26 -9.73
N ALA A 352 3.84 -4.48 -10.77
CA ALA A 352 5.22 -4.11 -11.08
C ALA A 352 5.86 -3.33 -9.92
N THR A 353 5.14 -2.38 -9.33
CA THR A 353 5.58 -1.63 -8.15
C THR A 353 5.88 -2.57 -6.98
N SER A 354 5.00 -3.52 -6.68
CA SER A 354 5.20 -4.49 -5.60
C SER A 354 6.41 -5.40 -5.85
N LEU A 355 6.58 -5.87 -7.08
CA LEU A 355 7.72 -6.71 -7.48
C LEU A 355 9.05 -5.96 -7.32
N VAL A 356 9.11 -4.72 -7.78
CA VAL A 356 10.30 -3.88 -7.64
C VAL A 356 10.54 -3.56 -6.17
N THR A 357 9.51 -3.22 -5.39
CA THR A 357 9.64 -2.97 -3.94
C THR A 357 10.18 -4.20 -3.20
N MET A 358 9.72 -5.39 -3.57
CA MET A 358 10.21 -6.65 -3.01
C MET A 358 11.74 -6.81 -3.18
N LEU A 359 12.26 -6.46 -4.35
CA LEU A 359 13.70 -6.52 -4.62
C LEU A 359 14.45 -5.36 -3.94
N LEU A 360 13.87 -4.18 -3.90
CA LEU A 360 14.48 -2.99 -3.31
C LEU A 360 14.54 -3.03 -1.78
N ASN A 361 13.60 -3.67 -1.09
CA ASN A 361 13.57 -3.70 0.37
C ASN A 361 14.89 -4.19 0.99
N PRO A 362 15.44 -5.39 0.67
CA PRO A 362 16.71 -5.81 1.24
C PRO A 362 17.90 -4.99 0.71
N LEU A 363 17.84 -4.54 -0.55
CA LEU A 363 18.90 -3.73 -1.16
C LEU A 363 19.02 -2.37 -0.45
N ILE A 364 17.91 -1.66 -0.22
CA ILE A 364 17.88 -0.39 0.50
C ILE A 364 18.33 -0.60 1.94
N GLY A 365 17.88 -1.68 2.60
CA GLY A 365 18.37 -2.05 3.92
C GLY A 365 19.90 -2.20 3.96
N MET A 366 20.48 -2.86 2.97
CA MET A 366 21.94 -3.02 2.82
C MET A 366 22.63 -1.67 2.58
N LEU A 367 22.12 -0.86 1.67
CA LEU A 367 22.70 0.44 1.34
C LEU A 367 22.66 1.40 2.55
N ILE A 368 21.59 1.39 3.33
CA ILE A 368 21.51 2.16 4.59
C ILE A 368 22.54 1.68 5.61
N GLN A 369 22.82 0.38 5.68
CA GLN A 369 23.83 -0.16 6.60
C GLN A 369 25.25 0.25 6.20
N VAL A 370 25.54 0.29 4.89
CA VAL A 370 26.87 0.62 4.36
C VAL A 370 27.14 2.12 4.38
N TYR A 371 26.20 2.91 3.88
CA TYR A 371 26.39 4.35 3.66
C TYR A 371 25.72 5.24 4.70
N GLY A 372 24.80 4.69 5.49
CA GLY A 372 23.95 5.45 6.41
C GLY A 372 22.65 5.95 5.75
N THR A 373 21.70 6.38 6.62
CA THR A 373 20.35 6.76 6.15
C THR A 373 20.35 8.08 5.37
N ILE A 374 21.09 9.10 5.83
CA ILE A 374 21.09 10.42 5.17
C ILE A 374 21.71 10.33 3.76
N PRO A 375 22.92 9.77 3.56
CA PRO A 375 23.47 9.60 2.22
C PRO A 375 22.53 8.81 1.29
N MET A 376 21.89 7.75 1.82
CA MET A 376 20.96 6.95 1.03
C MET A 376 19.73 7.75 0.59
N LEU A 377 19.13 8.57 1.49
CA LEU A 377 18.01 9.45 1.14
C LEU A 377 18.41 10.47 0.06
N VAL A 378 19.58 11.07 0.19
CA VAL A 378 20.14 12.00 -0.81
C VAL A 378 20.32 11.30 -2.15
N MET A 379 20.95 10.11 -2.17
CA MET A 379 21.13 9.32 -3.40
C MET A 379 19.80 9.02 -4.09
N VAL A 380 18.79 8.61 -3.34
CA VAL A 380 17.46 8.30 -3.89
C VAL A 380 16.77 9.56 -4.41
N SER A 381 16.84 10.66 -3.68
CA SER A 381 16.26 11.94 -4.13
C SER A 381 16.95 12.45 -5.40
N MET A 382 18.28 12.33 -5.50
CA MET A 382 19.04 12.68 -6.70
C MET A 382 18.70 11.76 -7.87
N PHE A 383 18.61 10.46 -7.64
CA PHE A 383 18.18 9.51 -8.66
C PHE A 383 16.76 9.82 -9.16
N ALA A 384 15.84 10.17 -8.25
CA ALA A 384 14.49 10.59 -8.61
C ALA A 384 14.49 11.85 -9.49
N ILE A 385 15.30 12.84 -9.17
CA ILE A 385 15.46 14.05 -10.00
C ILE A 385 15.95 13.68 -11.41
N VAL A 386 16.98 12.84 -11.50
CA VAL A 386 17.53 12.39 -12.81
C VAL A 386 16.45 11.66 -13.61
N MET A 387 15.70 10.76 -12.97
CA MET A 387 14.61 10.02 -13.62
C MET A 387 13.50 10.95 -14.13
N ILE A 388 13.12 11.98 -13.36
CA ILE A 388 12.12 12.97 -13.77
C ILE A 388 12.59 13.76 -14.97
N LEU A 389 13.84 14.25 -14.94
CA LEU A 389 14.42 15.01 -16.06
C LEU A 389 14.56 14.16 -17.33
N PHE A 390 14.96 12.90 -17.16
CA PHE A 390 15.04 11.94 -18.25
C PHE A 390 13.65 11.67 -18.86
N PHE A 391 12.65 11.41 -18.02
CA PHE A 391 11.28 11.19 -18.49
C PHE A 391 10.77 12.37 -19.33
N VAL A 392 10.96 13.60 -18.83
CA VAL A 392 10.54 14.81 -19.57
C VAL A 392 11.27 14.97 -20.90
N HIS A 393 12.58 14.69 -20.91
CA HIS A 393 13.35 14.77 -22.15
C HIS A 393 12.82 13.82 -23.24
N PHE A 394 12.41 12.61 -22.86
CA PHE A 394 11.87 11.62 -23.80
C PHE A 394 10.40 11.88 -24.17
N SER A 395 9.56 12.27 -23.23
CA SER A 395 8.15 12.57 -23.49
C SER A 395 7.94 13.76 -24.42
N LEU A 396 8.92 14.68 -24.52
CA LEU A 396 8.86 15.85 -25.36
C LEU A 396 9.25 15.56 -26.82
N LYS A 397 9.94 14.45 -27.10
CA LYS A 397 10.31 14.05 -28.46
C LYS A 397 9.19 13.34 -29.21
N SER A 398 8.20 12.83 -28.48
CA SER A 398 7.06 12.13 -29.05
C SER A 398 5.82 13.01 -28.97
N LYS A 399 5.55 13.79 -30.04
CA LYS A 399 4.23 14.42 -30.23
C LYS A 399 3.16 13.30 -30.28
N PRO A 400 2.00 13.49 -29.66
CA PRO A 400 0.86 12.60 -29.93
C PRO A 400 0.60 12.64 -31.44
N GLN A 401 0.49 11.47 -32.07
CA GLN A 401 -0.19 11.40 -33.36
C GLN A 401 -1.64 11.83 -33.06
N GLU A 402 -2.01 13.01 -33.53
CA GLU A 402 -3.41 13.41 -33.63
C GLU A 402 -4.09 12.33 -34.46
N SER A 403 -4.88 11.50 -33.79
CA SER A 403 -5.80 10.59 -34.47
C SER A 403 -6.91 11.46 -35.06
N GLU A 404 -6.84 11.66 -36.37
CA GLU A 404 -7.98 12.07 -37.20
C GLU A 404 -9.17 11.11 -37.02
#